data_10684a8b3fdae4b85d860261a7f65568
#
_entry.id   10684a8b3fdae4b85d860261a7f65568
#
_cell.length_a   1.000
_cell.length_b   1.000
_cell.length_c   1.000
_cell.angle_alpha   90.00
_cell.angle_beta   90.00
_cell.angle_gamma   90.00
#
_symmetry.space_group_name_H-M   'P 1'
#
loop_
_entity.id
_entity.type
_entity.pdbx_description
1 polymer ?
#
loop_
_entity_poly.entity_id
_entity_poly.type
_entity_poly.pdbx_seq_one_letter_code
_entity_poly.pdbx_strand_id
1 'polypeptide(L)'
;MEIRPCTEADEANLFALIREEGDEWTDYWDAEGMERYRRALRSSVVYAAYDGAELCGYARCRDDDGFGLYVYDLLVKQSRRGSGLGRALMERAAADYPGATYVMGDVPGYYEGHLGYQQEGIIYIIKA
;
A
#
# COMPACT_ATOMS: atom_id res chain seq x y z
N MET A 1 1.23 -3.68 -17.82
CA MET A 1 1.28 -3.25 -16.39
C MET A 1 2.49 -3.88 -15.72
N GLU A 2 3.34 -3.07 -15.14
CA GLU A 2 4.52 -3.54 -14.44
C GLU A 2 4.40 -3.26 -12.95
N ILE A 3 4.66 -4.27 -12.11
CA ILE A 3 4.75 -4.10 -10.66
C ILE A 3 6.21 -4.32 -10.27
N ARG A 4 6.78 -3.35 -9.59
CA ARG A 4 8.19 -3.41 -9.20
C ARG A 4 8.44 -2.71 -7.87
N PRO A 5 9.57 -3.01 -7.19
CA PRO A 5 9.94 -2.27 -6.00
C PRO A 5 10.11 -0.77 -6.31
N CYS A 6 9.65 0.06 -5.39
CA CYS A 6 9.81 1.50 -5.48
C CYS A 6 11.24 1.94 -5.19
N THR A 7 11.63 3.03 -5.81
CA THR A 7 12.87 3.75 -5.51
C THR A 7 12.54 5.20 -5.18
N GLU A 8 13.55 5.97 -4.77
CA GLU A 8 13.34 7.40 -4.49
C GLU A 8 12.83 8.16 -5.71
N ALA A 9 13.17 7.70 -6.92
CA ALA A 9 12.70 8.31 -8.16
C ALA A 9 11.18 8.23 -8.33
N ASP A 10 10.51 7.31 -7.63
CA ASP A 10 9.07 7.14 -7.71
C ASP A 10 8.29 8.04 -6.75
N GLU A 11 8.97 8.70 -5.81
CA GLU A 11 8.30 9.45 -4.73
C GLU A 11 7.41 10.56 -5.24
N ALA A 12 7.86 11.32 -6.24
CA ALA A 12 7.04 12.39 -6.82
C ALA A 12 5.72 11.88 -7.37
N ASN A 13 5.75 10.74 -8.06
CA ASN A 13 4.56 10.10 -8.61
C ASN A 13 3.64 9.56 -7.51
N LEU A 14 4.22 9.00 -6.44
CA LEU A 14 3.46 8.52 -5.28
C LEU A 14 2.70 9.67 -4.62
N PHE A 15 3.36 10.79 -4.35
CA PHE A 15 2.71 11.93 -3.74
C PHE A 15 1.64 12.56 -4.64
N ALA A 16 1.86 12.57 -5.97
CA ALA A 16 0.84 13.03 -6.90
C ALA A 16 -0.40 12.15 -6.84
N LEU A 17 -0.22 10.84 -6.77
CA LEU A 17 -1.33 9.89 -6.65
C LEU A 17 -2.08 10.06 -5.33
N ILE A 18 -1.36 10.22 -4.23
CA ILE A 18 -1.97 10.43 -2.90
C ILE A 18 -2.80 11.71 -2.87
N ARG A 19 -2.32 12.79 -3.47
CA ARG A 19 -3.06 14.06 -3.55
C ARG A 19 -4.36 13.92 -4.34
N GLU A 20 -4.34 13.15 -5.41
CA GLU A 20 -5.56 12.88 -6.20
C GLU A 20 -6.63 12.19 -5.37
N GLU A 21 -6.26 11.41 -4.37
CA GLU A 21 -7.20 10.69 -3.52
C GLU A 21 -7.96 11.61 -2.57
N GLY A 22 -7.41 12.78 -2.27
CA GLY A 22 -8.11 13.82 -1.54
C GLY A 22 -7.90 13.76 -0.02
N ASP A 23 -8.93 14.19 0.70
CA ASP A 23 -8.81 14.54 2.12
C ASP A 23 -8.50 13.36 3.04
N GLU A 24 -8.90 12.15 2.68
CA GLU A 24 -8.61 10.95 3.48
C GLU A 24 -7.12 10.70 3.65
N TRP A 25 -6.31 11.20 2.72
CA TRP A 25 -4.86 10.98 2.69
C TRP A 25 -4.07 12.24 3.02
N THR A 26 -4.74 13.31 3.52
CA THR A 26 -4.11 14.61 3.78
C THR A 26 -2.90 14.50 4.72
N ASP A 27 -2.97 13.64 5.74
CA ASP A 27 -1.89 13.47 6.70
C ASP A 27 -0.58 12.99 6.07
N TYR A 28 -0.63 12.41 4.86
CA TYR A 28 0.55 11.92 4.16
C TYR A 28 1.16 12.95 3.23
N TRP A 29 0.43 14.00 2.83
CA TRP A 29 0.93 14.96 1.84
C TRP A 29 0.88 16.42 2.27
N ASP A 30 0.38 16.74 3.46
CA ASP A 30 0.49 18.11 3.98
C ASP A 30 1.95 18.40 4.34
N ALA A 31 2.25 19.68 4.69
CA ALA A 31 3.63 20.14 4.85
C ALA A 31 4.46 19.29 5.82
N GLU A 32 3.88 18.90 6.98
CA GLU A 32 4.57 18.07 7.97
C GLU A 32 4.49 16.59 7.64
N GLY A 33 3.34 16.14 7.19
CA GLY A 33 3.07 14.75 6.89
C GLY A 33 3.89 14.23 5.73
N MET A 34 4.13 15.06 4.71
CA MET A 34 4.89 14.65 3.54
C MET A 34 6.32 14.23 3.88
N GLU A 35 7.02 14.99 4.73
CA GLU A 35 8.37 14.61 5.15
C GLU A 35 8.37 13.34 6.00
N ARG A 36 7.40 13.22 6.91
CA ARG A 36 7.25 12.01 7.73
C ARG A 36 6.96 10.81 6.85
N TYR A 37 6.07 10.95 5.88
CA TYR A 37 5.70 9.85 4.99
C TYR A 37 6.85 9.47 4.06
N ARG A 38 7.65 10.45 3.61
CA ARG A 38 8.84 10.16 2.81
C ARG A 38 9.82 9.28 3.58
N ARG A 39 10.03 9.56 4.87
CA ARG A 39 10.87 8.69 5.70
C ARG A 39 10.27 7.31 5.88
N ALA A 40 8.95 7.23 6.05
CA ALA A 40 8.26 5.94 6.15
C ALA A 40 8.41 5.12 4.88
N LEU A 41 8.27 5.75 3.71
CA LEU A 41 8.47 5.08 2.42
C LEU A 41 9.87 4.50 2.30
N ARG A 42 10.89 5.27 2.69
CA ARG A 42 12.29 4.86 2.58
C ARG A 42 12.68 3.74 3.53
N SER A 43 11.97 3.58 4.64
CA SER A 43 12.18 2.51 5.61
C SER A 43 11.19 1.36 5.45
N SER A 44 10.39 1.37 4.39
CA SER A 44 9.38 0.36 4.14
C SER A 44 9.71 -0.44 2.89
N VAL A 45 8.99 -1.56 2.71
CA VAL A 45 8.97 -2.31 1.47
C VAL A 45 7.81 -1.77 0.65
N VAL A 46 8.10 -1.15 -0.48
CA VAL A 46 7.07 -0.49 -1.30
C VAL A 46 7.11 -1.03 -2.71
N TYR A 47 5.93 -1.41 -3.21
CA TYR A 47 5.75 -1.84 -4.61
C TYR A 47 4.89 -0.84 -5.34
N ALA A 48 5.30 -0.51 -6.55
CA ALA A 48 4.58 0.41 -7.43
C ALA A 48 4.12 -0.30 -8.68
N ALA A 49 2.92 0.03 -9.14
CA ALA A 49 2.37 -0.49 -10.39
C ALA A 49 2.31 0.61 -11.43
N TYR A 50 2.96 0.38 -12.56
CA TYR A 50 3.04 1.32 -13.67
C TYR A 50 2.41 0.76 -14.93
N ASP A 51 1.68 1.61 -15.63
CA ASP A 51 1.26 1.38 -17.00
C ASP A 51 2.04 2.39 -17.87
N GLY A 52 3.14 1.94 -18.49
CA GLY A 52 4.09 2.86 -19.09
C GLY A 52 4.67 3.80 -18.05
N ALA A 53 4.47 5.10 -18.24
CA ALA A 53 4.95 6.13 -17.30
C ALA A 53 3.93 6.50 -16.23
N GLU A 54 2.71 5.95 -16.31
CA GLU A 54 1.64 6.28 -15.38
C GLU A 54 1.68 5.37 -14.14
N LEU A 55 1.81 5.97 -12.96
CA LEU A 55 1.67 5.23 -11.71
C LEU A 55 0.18 4.98 -11.45
N CYS A 56 -0.18 3.70 -11.35
CA CYS A 56 -1.57 3.27 -11.19
C CYS A 56 -1.92 2.83 -9.78
N GLY A 57 -0.92 2.55 -8.95
CA GLY A 57 -1.15 2.13 -7.57
C GLY A 57 0.15 1.78 -6.87
N TYR A 58 0.07 1.64 -5.55
CA TYR A 58 1.21 1.19 -4.76
C TYR A 58 0.75 0.47 -3.48
N ALA A 59 1.65 -0.31 -2.92
CA ALA A 59 1.49 -0.94 -1.62
C ALA A 59 2.71 -0.63 -0.77
N ARG A 60 2.50 -0.19 0.47
CA ARG A 60 3.58 0.02 1.43
C ARG A 60 3.49 -1.03 2.53
N CYS A 61 4.57 -1.76 2.74
CA CYS A 61 4.62 -2.89 3.65
C CYS A 61 5.79 -2.75 4.63
N ARG A 62 5.71 -3.47 5.75
CA ARG A 62 6.84 -3.63 6.65
C ARG A 62 7.07 -5.11 6.90
N ASP A 63 8.34 -5.48 6.85
CA ASP A 63 8.79 -6.83 7.13
C ASP A 63 9.25 -6.89 8.60
N ASP A 64 8.68 -7.82 9.37
CA ASP A 64 9.05 -8.03 10.76
C ASP A 64 10.09 -9.17 10.83
N ASP A 65 11.24 -8.93 10.22
CA ASP A 65 12.39 -9.85 10.21
C ASP A 65 12.01 -11.31 9.86
N GLY A 66 11.07 -11.48 8.92
CA GLY A 66 10.63 -12.80 8.49
C GLY A 66 9.49 -13.38 9.31
N PHE A 67 9.07 -12.74 10.40
CA PHE A 67 7.93 -13.19 11.20
C PHE A 67 6.59 -12.76 10.60
N GLY A 68 6.60 -11.93 9.58
CA GLY A 68 5.42 -11.52 8.87
C GLY A 68 5.70 -10.28 8.04
N LEU A 69 5.04 -10.17 6.90
CA LEU A 69 5.03 -8.96 6.09
C LEU A 69 3.65 -8.31 6.27
N TYR A 70 3.64 -7.04 6.65
CA TYR A 70 2.40 -6.32 6.95
C TYR A 70 2.18 -5.23 5.92
N VAL A 71 1.08 -5.31 5.16
CA VAL A 71 0.67 -4.27 4.21
C VAL A 71 -0.10 -3.21 4.99
N TYR A 72 0.46 -2.02 5.09
CA TYR A 72 -0.15 -0.91 5.83
C TYR A 72 -0.92 0.05 4.94
N ASP A 73 -0.41 0.33 3.74
CA ASP A 73 -1.08 1.22 2.80
C ASP A 73 -1.25 0.51 1.46
N LEU A 74 -2.44 0.62 0.90
CA LEU A 74 -2.75 0.11 -0.43
C LEU A 74 -3.60 1.16 -1.12
N LEU A 75 -3.10 1.73 -2.19
CA LEU A 75 -3.82 2.74 -2.95
C LEU A 75 -3.80 2.39 -4.42
N VAL A 76 -4.97 2.32 -5.02
CA VAL A 76 -5.14 2.12 -6.45
C VAL A 76 -5.83 3.36 -7.02
N LYS A 77 -5.28 3.91 -8.10
CA LYS A 77 -5.85 5.05 -8.81
C LYS A 77 -7.31 4.79 -9.13
N GLN A 78 -8.18 5.79 -8.92
CA GLN A 78 -9.62 5.61 -9.10
C GLN A 78 -9.98 5.02 -10.47
N SER A 79 -9.35 5.51 -11.54
CA SER A 79 -9.60 5.05 -12.89
C SER A 79 -9.16 3.60 -13.14
N ARG A 80 -8.41 3.01 -12.22
CA ARG A 80 -7.90 1.63 -12.34
C ARG A 80 -8.53 0.67 -11.33
N ARG A 81 -9.49 1.15 -10.53
CA ARG A 81 -10.18 0.30 -9.55
C ARG A 81 -11.08 -0.72 -10.26
N GLY A 82 -11.23 -1.89 -9.62
CA GLY A 82 -12.00 -2.98 -10.19
C GLY A 82 -11.24 -3.81 -11.21
N SER A 83 -9.95 -3.55 -11.42
CA SER A 83 -9.10 -4.27 -12.37
C SER A 83 -8.28 -5.42 -11.76
N GLY A 84 -8.35 -5.59 -10.43
CA GLY A 84 -7.55 -6.59 -9.73
C GLY A 84 -6.14 -6.09 -9.36
N LEU A 85 -5.85 -4.80 -9.53
CA LEU A 85 -4.53 -4.26 -9.29
C LEU A 85 -4.14 -4.29 -7.82
N GLY A 86 -5.08 -4.02 -6.91
CA GLY A 86 -4.82 -4.10 -5.47
C GLY A 86 -4.40 -5.50 -5.04
N ARG A 87 -5.12 -6.52 -5.54
CA ARG A 87 -4.74 -7.92 -5.31
C ARG A 87 -3.36 -8.23 -5.86
N ALA A 88 -3.08 -7.79 -7.09
CA ALA A 88 -1.80 -8.05 -7.74
C ALA A 88 -0.63 -7.43 -6.97
N LEU A 89 -0.79 -6.23 -6.45
CA LEU A 89 0.22 -5.57 -5.62
C LEU A 89 0.50 -6.36 -4.33
N MET A 90 -0.54 -6.78 -3.63
CA MET A 90 -0.40 -7.56 -2.40
C MET A 90 0.19 -8.93 -2.66
N GLU A 91 -0.23 -9.61 -3.72
CA GLU A 91 0.30 -10.92 -4.09
C GLU A 91 1.77 -10.85 -4.50
N ARG A 92 2.19 -9.78 -5.18
CA ARG A 92 3.60 -9.59 -5.51
C ARG A 92 4.44 -9.42 -4.25
N ALA A 93 3.97 -8.62 -3.31
CA ALA A 93 4.65 -8.45 -2.02
C ALA A 93 4.76 -9.79 -1.29
N ALA A 94 3.67 -10.54 -1.23
CA ALA A 94 3.65 -11.85 -0.58
C ALA A 94 4.59 -12.84 -1.26
N ALA A 95 4.69 -12.80 -2.57
CA ALA A 95 5.56 -13.72 -3.32
C ALA A 95 7.04 -13.46 -3.07
N ASP A 96 7.42 -12.22 -2.80
CA ASP A 96 8.82 -11.84 -2.62
C ASP A 96 9.32 -12.04 -1.17
N TYR A 97 8.43 -12.31 -0.23
CA TYR A 97 8.80 -12.48 1.19
C TYR A 97 8.36 -13.84 1.70
N PRO A 98 9.23 -14.55 2.45
CA PRO A 98 8.86 -15.82 3.06
C PRO A 98 7.92 -15.58 4.25
N GLY A 99 7.12 -16.58 4.56
CA GLY A 99 6.20 -16.53 5.68
C GLY A 99 4.87 -15.87 5.32
N ALA A 100 4.10 -15.53 6.33
CA ALA A 100 2.76 -14.99 6.15
C ALA A 100 2.79 -13.50 5.79
N THR A 101 1.84 -13.10 4.97
CA THR A 101 1.61 -11.69 4.64
C THR A 101 0.23 -11.29 5.15
N TYR A 102 0.17 -10.18 5.88
CA TYR A 102 -1.05 -9.66 6.47
C TYR A 102 -1.35 -8.29 5.88
N VAL A 103 -2.64 -7.96 5.77
CA VAL A 103 -3.06 -6.62 5.36
C VAL A 103 -3.87 -5.98 6.47
N MET A 104 -3.55 -4.71 6.76
CA MET A 104 -4.29 -3.90 7.73
C MET A 104 -5.49 -3.28 7.02
N GLY A 105 -6.55 -4.08 6.87
CA GLY A 105 -7.74 -3.69 6.12
C GLY A 105 -8.83 -3.17 7.03
N ASP A 106 -9.53 -2.12 6.58
CA ASP A 106 -10.67 -1.53 7.27
C ASP A 106 -11.97 -1.65 6.47
N VAL A 107 -11.95 -2.42 5.37
CA VAL A 107 -13.11 -2.63 4.50
C VAL A 107 -13.38 -4.13 4.39
N PRO A 108 -14.07 -4.76 5.37
CA PRO A 108 -14.29 -6.21 5.38
C PRO A 108 -14.96 -6.73 4.11
N GLY A 109 -15.89 -5.96 3.52
CA GLY A 109 -16.54 -6.38 2.27
C GLY A 109 -15.57 -6.56 1.12
N TYR A 110 -14.50 -5.79 1.08
CA TYR A 110 -13.48 -5.94 0.06
C TYR A 110 -12.56 -7.13 0.37
N TYR A 111 -11.99 -7.19 1.56
CA TYR A 111 -10.99 -8.21 1.90
C TYR A 111 -11.60 -9.60 2.08
N GLU A 112 -12.65 -9.73 2.83
CA GLU A 112 -13.31 -11.01 3.07
C GLU A 112 -14.24 -11.39 1.95
N GLY A 113 -15.11 -10.44 1.53
CA GLY A 113 -16.15 -10.72 0.52
C GLY A 113 -15.62 -10.82 -0.88
N HIS A 114 -14.81 -9.87 -1.33
CA HIS A 114 -14.33 -9.82 -2.71
C HIS A 114 -13.05 -10.63 -2.91
N LEU A 115 -12.06 -10.47 -2.03
CA LEU A 115 -10.77 -11.16 -2.15
C LEU A 115 -10.77 -12.55 -1.53
N GLY A 116 -11.69 -12.83 -0.62
CA GLY A 116 -11.75 -14.11 0.07
C GLY A 116 -10.65 -14.30 1.12
N TYR A 117 -10.12 -13.21 1.66
CA TYR A 117 -9.09 -13.28 2.70
C TYR A 117 -9.71 -13.59 4.05
N GLN A 118 -8.95 -14.27 4.90
CA GLN A 118 -9.37 -14.64 6.25
C GLN A 118 -8.90 -13.61 7.26
N GLN A 119 -9.81 -13.19 8.15
CA GLN A 119 -9.44 -12.29 9.24
C GLN A 119 -8.58 -13.05 10.26
N GLU A 120 -7.37 -12.52 10.53
CA GLU A 120 -6.43 -13.14 11.48
C GLU A 120 -6.41 -12.44 12.84
N GLY A 121 -6.91 -11.22 12.93
CA GLY A 121 -6.90 -10.48 14.18
C GLY A 121 -7.62 -9.16 14.09
N ILE A 122 -7.58 -8.43 15.20
CA ILE A 122 -8.23 -7.13 15.34
C ILE A 122 -7.19 -6.13 15.83
N ILE A 123 -7.20 -4.93 15.28
CA ILE A 123 -6.33 -3.85 15.70
C ILE A 123 -7.06 -2.97 16.71
N TYR A 124 -6.40 -2.72 17.85
CA TYR A 124 -6.91 -1.81 18.86
C TYR A 124 -6.00 -0.60 18.97
N ILE A 125 -6.58 0.57 19.15
CA ILE A 125 -5.80 1.77 19.45
C ILE A 125 -5.71 1.97 20.95
N ILE A 126 -4.48 2.14 21.46
CA ILE A 126 -4.28 2.32 22.91
C ILE A 126 -4.48 3.79 23.25
N LYS A 127 -4.03 4.69 22.39
CA LYS A 127 -4.19 6.14 22.54
C LYS A 127 -4.54 6.75 21.19
N ALA A 128 -5.48 7.65 21.19
CA ALA A 128 -5.82 8.40 19.98
C ALA A 128 -5.10 9.74 19.95
#